data_7cfb1af06d45fcae207dd43de11a5b33
#
_entry.id   7cfb1af06d45fcae207dd43de11a5b33
#
_cell.length_a   1.000
_cell.length_b   1.000
_cell.length_c   1.000
_cell.angle_alpha   90.00
_cell.angle_beta   90.00
_cell.angle_gamma   90.00
#
_symmetry.space_group_name_H-M   'P 1'
#
loop_
_entity.id
_entity.type
_entity.pdbx_description
1 polymer ?
#
loop_
_entity_poly.entity_id
_entity_poly.type
_entity_poly.pdbx_seq_one_letter_code
_entity_poly.pdbx_strand_id
1 'polypeptide(L)'
;HNMVDKVAPTMARVMIQGPNGSGKELVARALHFKSNRASAPFVEVNCAAIPSELIESELFGHMKGAFTSAYKDRKGTFEQAQGGTLFLDEIGDMSLAAQAKVLRALEEHKIQRVGSDKTIAVDVRVIAATNKNINEEITQNRFREDLYHRLAVIEIHVPALNERRDDIPLLSYHFLSLLTPKKELHPDAIVALQKIDWTGNIRQLRNFIERLHILGGHQISVKDVSTYAPK
;
A
#
# COMPACT_ATOMS: atom_id res chain seq x y z
N HIS A 1 3.48 9.68 -13.23
CA HIS A 1 4.82 10.19 -12.86
C HIS A 1 4.81 11.67 -12.45
N ASN A 2 4.16 12.57 -13.22
CA ASN A 2 4.23 14.01 -12.96
C ASN A 2 3.65 14.44 -11.58
N MET A 3 2.57 13.82 -11.10
CA MET A 3 1.97 14.14 -9.81
C MET A 3 2.85 13.68 -8.64
N VAL A 4 3.42 12.49 -8.72
CA VAL A 4 4.36 11.97 -7.69
C VAL A 4 5.57 12.91 -7.55
N ASP A 5 6.16 13.36 -8.66
CA ASP A 5 7.33 14.23 -8.66
C ASP A 5 7.03 15.61 -8.04
N LYS A 6 5.82 16.13 -8.25
CA LYS A 6 5.38 17.40 -7.64
C LYS A 6 5.08 17.29 -6.14
N VAL A 7 4.50 16.16 -5.72
CA VAL A 7 4.00 15.97 -4.35
C VAL A 7 5.08 15.42 -3.42
N ALA A 8 6.01 14.61 -3.94
CA ALA A 8 7.04 13.95 -3.13
C ALA A 8 7.86 14.93 -2.27
N PRO A 9 8.35 16.08 -2.77
CA PRO A 9 9.15 17.02 -1.96
C PRO A 9 8.36 17.72 -0.85
N THR A 10 7.04 17.64 -0.88
CA THR A 10 6.16 18.32 0.10
C THR A 10 5.89 17.42 1.32
N MET A 11 5.33 18.03 2.37
CA MET A 11 4.79 17.31 3.54
C MET A 11 3.31 16.98 3.41
N ALA A 12 2.71 17.22 2.24
CA ALA A 12 1.29 16.94 2.02
C ALA A 12 0.95 15.48 2.30
N ARG A 13 -0.16 15.27 2.97
CA ARG A 13 -0.76 13.95 3.12
C ARG A 13 -1.38 13.54 1.79
N VAL A 14 -1.28 12.26 1.50
CA VAL A 14 -1.72 11.70 0.22
C VAL A 14 -2.64 10.51 0.50
N MET A 15 -3.79 10.51 -0.18
CA MET A 15 -4.69 9.36 -0.27
C MET A 15 -4.51 8.70 -1.64
N ILE A 16 -4.10 7.44 -1.66
CA ILE A 16 -3.93 6.66 -2.88
C ILE A 16 -5.12 5.72 -3.01
N GLN A 17 -5.86 5.84 -4.11
CA GLN A 17 -7.01 4.99 -4.40
C GLN A 17 -6.74 4.11 -5.62
N GLY A 18 -7.22 2.89 -5.59
CA GLY A 18 -7.09 1.95 -6.70
C GLY A 18 -7.38 0.51 -6.30
N PRO A 19 -7.64 -0.37 -7.26
CA PRO A 19 -7.97 -1.76 -6.98
C PRO A 19 -6.80 -2.50 -6.33
N ASN A 20 -7.10 -3.65 -5.72
CA ASN A 20 -6.10 -4.52 -5.14
C ASN A 20 -5.08 -4.98 -6.18
N GLY A 21 -3.81 -4.97 -5.80
CA GLY A 21 -2.72 -5.39 -6.68
C GLY A 21 -2.35 -4.41 -7.78
N SER A 22 -2.93 -3.19 -7.80
CA SER A 22 -2.66 -2.17 -8.84
C SER A 22 -1.32 -1.45 -8.69
N GLY A 23 -0.64 -1.57 -7.54
CA GLY A 23 0.64 -0.94 -7.29
C GLY A 23 0.58 0.31 -6.40
N LYS A 24 -0.44 0.47 -5.57
CA LYS A 24 -0.56 1.60 -4.61
C LYS A 24 0.65 1.72 -3.69
N GLU A 25 1.19 0.59 -3.21
CA GLU A 25 2.40 0.55 -2.39
C GLU A 25 3.61 1.13 -3.14
N LEU A 26 3.77 0.82 -4.43
CA LEU A 26 4.87 1.36 -5.23
C LEU A 26 4.79 2.90 -5.37
N VAL A 27 3.58 3.44 -5.46
CA VAL A 27 3.35 4.89 -5.47
C VAL A 27 3.73 5.50 -4.12
N ALA A 28 3.33 4.89 -3.00
CA ALA A 28 3.69 5.35 -1.66
C ALA A 28 5.22 5.33 -1.43
N ARG A 29 5.89 4.27 -1.84
CA ARG A 29 7.36 4.17 -1.79
C ARG A 29 8.03 5.23 -2.67
N ALA A 30 7.53 5.46 -3.88
CA ALA A 30 8.06 6.50 -4.77
C ALA A 30 7.91 7.90 -4.17
N LEU A 31 6.78 8.20 -3.52
CA LEU A 31 6.56 9.45 -2.79
C LEU A 31 7.58 9.63 -1.65
N HIS A 32 7.90 8.57 -0.93
CA HIS A 32 8.89 8.62 0.15
C HIS A 32 10.31 8.79 -0.39
N PHE A 33 10.75 7.94 -1.32
CA PHE A 33 12.13 7.95 -1.83
C PHE A 33 12.48 9.18 -2.67
N LYS A 34 11.49 9.87 -3.21
CA LYS A 34 11.66 11.16 -3.91
C LYS A 34 11.45 12.37 -2.98
N SER A 35 11.20 12.15 -1.70
CA SER A 35 10.98 13.21 -0.71
C SER A 35 12.27 13.65 -0.01
N ASN A 36 12.19 14.75 0.73
CA ASN A 36 13.26 15.19 1.61
C ASN A 36 13.48 14.25 2.82
N ARG A 37 12.63 13.23 2.98
CA ARG A 37 12.71 12.20 4.02
C ARG A 37 13.17 10.85 3.48
N ALA A 38 13.75 10.79 2.30
CA ALA A 38 14.14 9.54 1.63
C ALA A 38 15.09 8.65 2.45
N SER A 39 15.93 9.25 3.29
CA SER A 39 16.86 8.54 4.19
C SER A 39 16.27 8.20 5.57
N ALA A 40 15.07 8.70 5.87
CA ALA A 40 14.36 8.43 7.11
C ALA A 40 13.50 7.16 7.01
N PRO A 41 12.96 6.64 8.13
CA PRO A 41 12.15 5.43 8.10
C PRO A 41 10.92 5.54 7.18
N PHE A 42 10.66 4.46 6.45
CA PHE A 42 9.38 4.20 5.80
C PHE A 42 8.73 3.01 6.50
N VAL A 43 7.67 3.26 7.25
CA VAL A 43 6.97 2.23 8.02
C VAL A 43 5.62 1.98 7.36
N GLU A 44 5.36 0.72 7.05
CA GLU A 44 4.12 0.27 6.40
C GLU A 44 3.25 -0.51 7.38
N VAL A 45 1.96 -0.20 7.37
CA VAL A 45 0.94 -0.92 8.14
C VAL A 45 -0.17 -1.36 7.19
N ASN A 46 -0.40 -2.67 7.09
CA ASN A 46 -1.56 -3.20 6.39
C ASN A 46 -2.73 -3.33 7.38
N CYS A 47 -3.64 -2.37 7.34
CA CYS A 47 -4.77 -2.31 8.27
C CYS A 47 -5.76 -3.47 8.11
N ALA A 48 -5.83 -4.11 6.93
CA ALA A 48 -6.67 -5.27 6.69
C ALA A 48 -6.10 -6.56 7.29
N ALA A 49 -4.77 -6.65 7.45
CA ALA A 49 -4.09 -7.83 7.96
C ALA A 49 -4.03 -7.88 9.50
N ILE A 50 -4.35 -6.78 10.18
CA ILE A 50 -4.28 -6.67 11.65
C ILE A 50 -5.69 -6.81 12.22
N PRO A 51 -5.92 -7.71 13.19
CA PRO A 51 -7.20 -7.79 13.91
C PRO A 51 -7.59 -6.43 14.50
N SER A 52 -8.89 -6.10 14.45
CA SER A 52 -9.39 -4.79 14.88
C SER A 52 -9.06 -4.44 16.33
N GLU A 53 -8.99 -5.43 17.22
CA GLU A 53 -8.61 -5.28 18.62
C GLU A 53 -7.12 -4.98 18.83
N LEU A 54 -6.26 -5.26 17.83
CA LEU A 54 -4.81 -5.04 17.91
C LEU A 54 -4.34 -3.80 17.16
N ILE A 55 -5.18 -3.21 16.30
CA ILE A 55 -4.76 -2.11 15.42
C ILE A 55 -4.28 -0.88 16.21
N GLU A 56 -4.93 -0.54 17.31
CA GLU A 56 -4.53 0.59 18.14
C GLU A 56 -3.17 0.37 18.79
N SER A 57 -2.91 -0.82 19.30
CA SER A 57 -1.60 -1.20 19.87
C SER A 57 -0.50 -1.20 18.80
N GLU A 58 -0.79 -1.65 17.58
CA GLU A 58 0.17 -1.61 16.47
C GLU A 58 0.50 -0.18 16.04
N LEU A 59 -0.49 0.70 15.95
CA LEU A 59 -0.29 2.08 15.53
C LEU A 59 0.37 2.94 16.62
N PHE A 60 -0.14 2.86 17.85
CA PHE A 60 0.20 3.79 18.93
C PHE A 60 1.12 3.20 20.00
N GLY A 61 1.33 1.89 19.98
CA GLY A 61 2.06 1.18 21.02
C GLY A 61 1.24 0.96 22.30
N HIS A 62 1.82 0.27 23.26
CA HIS A 62 1.17 -0.01 24.54
C HIS A 62 2.17 -0.02 25.69
N MET A 63 1.66 0.20 26.87
CA MET A 63 2.39 0.00 28.12
C MET A 63 2.16 -1.41 28.62
N LYS A 64 3.13 -1.93 29.38
CA LYS A 64 2.99 -3.20 30.10
C LYS A 64 1.71 -3.19 30.95
N GLY A 65 0.92 -4.26 30.82
CA GLY A 65 -0.33 -4.41 31.59
C GLY A 65 -1.55 -3.70 30.98
N ALA A 66 -1.42 -3.05 29.83
CA ALA A 66 -2.54 -2.38 29.16
C ALA A 66 -3.67 -3.34 28.74
N PHE A 67 -3.34 -4.58 28.46
CA PHE A 67 -4.27 -5.70 28.19
C PHE A 67 -3.60 -7.04 28.55
N THR A 68 -4.33 -8.14 28.53
CA THR A 68 -3.91 -9.45 29.05
C THR A 68 -2.56 -9.94 28.52
N SER A 69 -2.24 -9.70 27.26
CA SER A 69 -0.97 -10.13 26.63
C SER A 69 0.09 -9.03 26.52
N ALA A 70 -0.12 -7.89 27.17
CA ALA A 70 0.85 -6.78 27.20
C ALA A 70 1.94 -7.00 28.26
N TYR A 71 2.86 -7.92 28.00
CA TYR A 71 3.91 -8.32 28.95
C TYR A 71 5.05 -7.28 29.10
N LYS A 72 5.20 -6.37 28.14
CA LYS A 72 6.22 -5.32 28.11
C LYS A 72 5.71 -4.09 27.39
N ASP A 73 6.40 -2.96 27.58
CA ASP A 73 6.16 -1.75 26.81
C ASP A 73 6.54 -1.98 25.34
N ARG A 74 5.73 -1.47 24.40
CA ARG A 74 6.00 -1.55 22.96
C ARG A 74 5.74 -0.21 22.29
N LYS A 75 6.69 0.22 21.46
CA LYS A 75 6.51 1.36 20.56
C LYS A 75 5.60 0.96 19.39
N GLY A 76 4.66 1.83 19.04
CA GLY A 76 3.83 1.66 17.86
C GLY A 76 4.50 2.19 16.59
N THR A 77 3.81 2.02 15.46
CA THR A 77 4.33 2.41 14.14
C THR A 77 4.48 3.92 13.97
N PHE A 78 3.65 4.73 14.64
CA PHE A 78 3.83 6.18 14.66
C PHE A 78 5.18 6.59 15.26
N GLU A 79 5.58 6.01 16.38
CA GLU A 79 6.89 6.25 16.97
C GLU A 79 8.03 5.70 16.10
N GLN A 80 7.86 4.52 15.50
CA GLN A 80 8.85 3.90 14.63
C GLN A 80 9.08 4.72 13.35
N ALA A 81 8.06 5.43 12.86
CA ALA A 81 8.13 6.28 11.68
C ALA A 81 8.64 7.69 11.96
N GLN A 82 9.04 7.99 13.20
CA GLN A 82 9.51 9.33 13.60
C GLN A 82 10.54 9.89 12.62
N GLY A 83 10.31 11.10 12.16
CA GLY A 83 11.13 11.79 11.17
C GLY A 83 10.93 11.34 9.73
N GLY A 84 10.17 10.28 9.51
CA GLY A 84 9.97 9.63 8.21
C GLY A 84 8.52 9.65 7.72
N THR A 85 8.12 8.52 7.16
CA THR A 85 6.80 8.34 6.55
C THR A 85 6.10 7.09 7.13
N LEU A 86 4.84 7.23 7.49
CA LEU A 86 3.95 6.13 7.83
C LEU A 86 2.98 5.90 6.66
N PHE A 87 3.02 4.70 6.11
CA PHE A 87 2.11 4.26 5.06
C PHE A 87 1.01 3.36 5.63
N LEU A 88 -0.22 3.85 5.63
CA LEU A 88 -1.42 3.14 6.09
C LEU A 88 -2.12 2.51 4.88
N ASP A 89 -1.78 1.27 4.59
CA ASP A 89 -2.41 0.52 3.51
C ASP A 89 -3.75 -0.07 3.95
N GLU A 90 -4.72 -0.08 3.04
CA GLU A 90 -6.10 -0.52 3.28
C GLU A 90 -6.74 0.17 4.50
N ILE A 91 -6.62 1.48 4.55
CA ILE A 91 -7.15 2.29 5.67
C ILE A 91 -8.67 2.19 5.82
N GLY A 92 -9.38 1.85 4.74
CA GLY A 92 -10.82 1.62 4.75
C GLY A 92 -11.26 0.44 5.62
N ASP A 93 -10.34 -0.44 6.04
CA ASP A 93 -10.60 -1.58 6.92
C ASP A 93 -10.36 -1.26 8.41
N MET A 94 -9.91 -0.05 8.72
CA MET A 94 -9.67 0.38 10.10
C MET A 94 -10.98 0.60 10.86
N SER A 95 -11.02 0.20 12.14
CA SER A 95 -12.17 0.47 13.01
C SER A 95 -12.41 1.97 13.21
N LEU A 96 -13.65 2.38 13.48
CA LEU A 96 -13.97 3.78 13.74
C LEU A 96 -13.23 4.35 14.95
N ALA A 97 -12.99 3.54 15.98
CA ALA A 97 -12.23 3.94 17.16
C ALA A 97 -10.76 4.24 16.81
N ALA A 98 -10.12 3.39 16.01
CA ALA A 98 -8.77 3.63 15.52
C ALA A 98 -8.70 4.83 14.58
N GLN A 99 -9.68 5.02 13.72
CA GLN A 99 -9.80 6.20 12.84
C GLN A 99 -9.83 7.49 13.65
N ALA A 100 -10.58 7.55 14.75
CA ALA A 100 -10.65 8.71 15.63
C ALA A 100 -9.29 9.05 16.25
N LYS A 101 -8.52 8.03 16.66
CA LYS A 101 -7.17 8.23 17.22
C LYS A 101 -6.15 8.66 16.15
N VAL A 102 -6.25 8.12 14.93
CA VAL A 102 -5.42 8.57 13.79
C VAL A 102 -5.72 10.03 13.48
N LEU A 103 -6.98 10.43 13.41
CA LEU A 103 -7.37 11.83 13.19
C LEU A 103 -6.71 12.74 14.23
N ARG A 104 -6.82 12.39 15.53
CA ARG A 104 -6.22 13.15 16.60
C ARG A 104 -4.69 13.25 16.44
N ALA A 105 -4.02 12.18 16.10
CA ALA A 105 -2.57 12.18 15.83
C ALA A 105 -2.20 13.12 14.68
N LEU A 106 -3.01 13.18 13.61
CA LEU A 106 -2.79 14.07 12.47
C LEU A 106 -3.02 15.55 12.81
N GLU A 107 -3.93 15.84 13.73
CA GLU A 107 -4.28 17.21 14.14
C GLU A 107 -3.31 17.78 15.18
N GLU A 108 -3.00 16.96 16.21
CA GLU A 108 -2.23 17.40 17.36
C GLU A 108 -0.70 17.13 17.22
N HIS A 109 -0.30 16.30 16.24
CA HIS A 109 1.07 15.80 16.11
C HIS A 109 1.61 15.15 17.39
N LYS A 110 0.72 14.49 18.12
CA LYS A 110 0.97 13.78 19.37
C LYS A 110 0.17 12.51 19.42
N ILE A 111 0.71 11.52 20.09
CA ILE A 111 0.03 10.24 20.35
C ILE A 111 0.11 9.87 21.82
N GLN A 112 -0.70 8.90 22.23
CA GLN A 112 -0.62 8.23 23.52
C GLN A 112 -0.58 6.73 23.28
N ARG A 113 0.28 6.02 24.00
CA ARG A 113 0.27 4.57 24.00
C ARG A 113 -0.98 4.05 24.72
N VAL A 114 -1.46 2.91 24.30
CA VAL A 114 -2.56 2.22 24.99
C VAL A 114 -2.16 1.95 26.44
N GLY A 115 -3.01 2.35 27.38
CA GLY A 115 -2.73 2.24 28.83
C GLY A 115 -1.84 3.36 29.39
N SER A 116 -1.62 4.46 28.68
CA SER A 116 -0.83 5.60 29.14
C SER A 116 -1.55 6.92 28.85
N ASP A 117 -1.47 7.86 29.79
CA ASP A 117 -1.92 9.25 29.63
C ASP A 117 -0.80 10.16 29.11
N LYS A 118 0.43 9.64 29.01
CA LYS A 118 1.58 10.42 28.54
C LYS A 118 1.48 10.67 27.04
N THR A 119 1.57 11.95 26.68
CA THR A 119 1.63 12.37 25.27
C THR A 119 3.06 12.29 24.74
N ILE A 120 3.19 11.80 23.53
CA ILE A 120 4.47 11.67 22.79
C ILE A 120 4.32 12.46 21.50
N ALA A 121 5.21 13.46 21.31
CA ALA A 121 5.24 14.22 20.05
C ALA A 121 5.76 13.34 18.91
N VAL A 122 5.11 13.43 17.75
CA VAL A 122 5.49 12.69 16.53
C VAL A 122 5.57 13.64 15.34
N ASP A 123 6.63 13.49 14.56
CA ASP A 123 6.82 14.17 13.27
C ASP A 123 6.86 13.12 12.16
N VAL A 124 5.69 12.83 11.60
CA VAL A 124 5.51 11.76 10.63
C VAL A 124 4.67 12.25 9.46
N ARG A 125 5.17 12.02 8.23
CA ARG A 125 4.36 12.19 7.03
C ARG A 125 3.46 10.97 6.87
N VAL A 126 2.15 11.17 6.74
CA VAL A 126 1.20 10.07 6.53
C VAL A 126 0.78 9.98 5.07
N ILE A 127 0.88 8.78 4.52
CA ILE A 127 0.33 8.38 3.22
C ILE A 127 -0.65 7.26 3.50
N ALA A 128 -1.86 7.34 2.97
CA ALA A 128 -2.89 6.32 3.11
C ALA A 128 -3.27 5.74 1.76
N ALA A 129 -3.68 4.49 1.74
CA ALA A 129 -4.19 3.83 0.54
C ALA A 129 -5.44 3.01 0.84
N THR A 130 -6.31 2.87 -0.15
CA THR A 130 -7.50 2.03 -0.06
C THR A 130 -7.95 1.55 -1.43
N ASN A 131 -8.56 0.36 -1.47
CA ASN A 131 -9.29 -0.17 -2.63
C ASN A 131 -10.79 0.11 -2.55
N LYS A 132 -11.28 0.63 -1.42
CA LYS A 132 -12.70 0.91 -1.20
C LYS A 132 -13.09 2.28 -1.75
N ASN A 133 -14.36 2.41 -2.14
CA ASN A 133 -14.96 3.70 -2.41
C ASN A 133 -15.22 4.42 -1.08
N ILE A 134 -14.35 5.35 -0.71
CA ILE A 134 -14.42 6.04 0.58
C ILE A 134 -15.72 6.83 0.74
N ASN A 135 -16.28 7.39 -0.32
CA ASN A 135 -17.55 8.10 -0.24
C ASN A 135 -18.71 7.17 0.16
N GLU A 136 -18.71 5.95 -0.36
CA GLU A 136 -19.68 4.92 0.05
C GLU A 136 -19.45 4.51 1.51
N GLU A 137 -18.19 4.30 1.92
CA GLU A 137 -17.85 3.98 3.30
C GLU A 137 -18.29 5.08 4.29
N ILE A 138 -18.14 6.35 3.92
CA ILE A 138 -18.63 7.51 4.70
C ILE A 138 -20.15 7.47 4.80
N THR A 139 -20.86 7.32 3.66
CA THR A 139 -22.32 7.27 3.61
C THR A 139 -22.88 6.14 4.48
N GLN A 140 -22.17 5.01 4.55
CA GLN A 140 -22.56 3.85 5.36
C GLN A 140 -22.02 3.90 6.81
N ASN A 141 -21.48 5.03 7.24
CA ASN A 141 -20.89 5.24 8.58
C ASN A 141 -19.79 4.23 8.94
N ARG A 142 -19.02 3.76 7.99
CA ARG A 142 -17.85 2.88 8.22
C ARG A 142 -16.52 3.63 8.14
N PHE A 143 -16.52 4.83 7.57
CA PHE A 143 -15.35 5.70 7.52
C PHE A 143 -15.73 7.13 7.94
N ARG A 144 -14.88 7.78 8.73
CA ARG A 144 -15.12 9.14 9.22
C ARG A 144 -14.82 10.16 8.12
N GLU A 145 -15.77 11.04 7.88
CA GLU A 145 -15.62 12.12 6.90
C GLU A 145 -14.50 13.10 7.28
N ASP A 146 -14.38 13.44 8.58
CA ASP A 146 -13.34 14.34 9.09
C ASP A 146 -11.92 13.76 8.88
N LEU A 147 -11.74 12.47 9.08
CA LEU A 147 -10.48 11.80 8.78
C LEU A 147 -10.16 11.82 7.27
N TYR A 148 -11.16 11.55 6.44
CA TYR A 148 -10.99 11.61 4.98
C TYR A 148 -10.46 12.97 4.53
N HIS A 149 -11.09 14.06 4.94
CA HIS A 149 -10.67 15.41 4.59
C HIS A 149 -9.27 15.75 5.15
N ARG A 150 -8.89 15.17 6.26
CA ARG A 150 -7.55 15.38 6.83
C ARG A 150 -6.46 14.58 6.10
N LEU A 151 -6.78 13.41 5.56
CA LEU A 151 -5.85 12.54 4.82
C LEU A 151 -5.76 12.91 3.34
N ALA A 152 -6.88 13.22 2.71
CA ALA A 152 -6.99 13.44 1.27
C ALA A 152 -6.68 14.89 0.89
N VAL A 153 -5.53 15.41 1.29
CA VAL A 153 -5.04 16.71 0.82
C VAL A 153 -4.67 16.63 -0.66
N ILE A 154 -4.02 15.54 -1.04
CA ILE A 154 -3.76 15.15 -2.43
C ILE A 154 -4.33 13.75 -2.63
N GLU A 155 -5.08 13.56 -3.70
CA GLU A 155 -5.58 12.25 -4.12
C GLU A 155 -4.82 11.76 -5.34
N ILE A 156 -4.38 10.51 -5.31
CA ILE A 156 -3.73 9.84 -6.44
C ILE A 156 -4.54 8.60 -6.78
N HIS A 157 -5.05 8.55 -8.00
CA HIS A 157 -5.73 7.39 -8.54
C HIS A 157 -4.75 6.47 -9.27
N VAL A 158 -4.70 5.20 -8.88
CA VAL A 158 -3.95 4.15 -9.56
C VAL A 158 -4.94 3.29 -10.33
N PRO A 159 -4.94 3.36 -11.67
CA PRO A 159 -5.89 2.61 -12.48
C PRO A 159 -5.64 1.10 -12.43
N ALA A 160 -6.67 0.32 -12.76
CA ALA A 160 -6.53 -1.12 -12.96
C ALA A 160 -5.55 -1.41 -14.11
N LEU A 161 -4.91 -2.58 -14.09
CA LEU A 161 -3.98 -2.97 -15.15
C LEU A 161 -4.69 -3.09 -16.52
N ASN A 162 -5.95 -3.49 -16.50
CA ASN A 162 -6.77 -3.58 -17.72
C ASN A 162 -7.02 -2.21 -18.40
N GLU A 163 -6.93 -1.12 -17.64
CA GLU A 163 -7.07 0.26 -18.15
C GLU A 163 -5.75 0.82 -18.70
N ARG A 164 -4.63 0.12 -18.46
CA ARG A 164 -3.28 0.50 -18.91
C ARG A 164 -2.51 -0.70 -19.47
N ARG A 165 -3.14 -1.41 -20.41
CA ARG A 165 -2.57 -2.63 -21.01
C ARG A 165 -1.21 -2.39 -21.69
N ASP A 166 -0.92 -1.15 -22.06
CA ASP A 166 0.37 -0.74 -22.62
C ASP A 166 1.54 -0.84 -21.62
N ASP A 167 1.27 -0.91 -20.32
CA ASP A 167 2.28 -1.14 -19.29
C ASP A 167 2.65 -2.63 -19.17
N ILE A 168 1.83 -3.55 -19.67
CA ILE A 168 2.02 -5.00 -19.53
C ILE A 168 3.36 -5.48 -20.11
N PRO A 169 3.79 -5.05 -21.30
CA PRO A 169 5.10 -5.46 -21.82
C PRO A 169 6.24 -5.09 -20.89
N LEU A 170 6.30 -3.83 -20.47
CA LEU A 170 7.35 -3.31 -19.59
C LEU A 170 7.38 -4.06 -18.25
N LEU A 171 6.22 -4.24 -17.63
CA LEU A 171 6.08 -4.98 -16.38
C LEU A 171 6.49 -6.45 -16.53
N SER A 172 6.09 -7.08 -17.63
CA SER A 172 6.43 -8.50 -17.90
C SER A 172 7.93 -8.69 -18.05
N TYR A 173 8.60 -7.84 -18.82
CA TYR A 173 10.06 -7.88 -18.95
C TYR A 173 10.75 -7.60 -17.62
N HIS A 174 10.26 -6.62 -16.86
CA HIS A 174 10.80 -6.32 -15.54
C HIS A 174 10.72 -7.53 -14.60
N PHE A 175 9.54 -8.13 -14.45
CA PHE A 175 9.38 -9.28 -13.57
C PHE A 175 10.21 -10.48 -14.02
N LEU A 176 10.27 -10.76 -15.31
CA LEU A 176 11.08 -11.84 -15.85
C LEU A 176 12.58 -11.59 -15.61
N SER A 177 13.04 -10.34 -15.69
CA SER A 177 14.44 -9.98 -15.46
C SER A 177 14.92 -10.23 -14.03
N LEU A 178 14.01 -10.31 -13.07
CA LEU A 178 14.31 -10.60 -11.66
C LEU A 178 14.50 -12.10 -11.38
N LEU A 179 14.12 -12.96 -12.33
CA LEU A 179 14.13 -14.42 -12.17
C LEU A 179 15.39 -15.04 -12.78
N THR A 180 15.79 -16.20 -12.25
CA THR A 180 16.92 -17.01 -12.72
C THR A 180 16.51 -18.47 -12.88
N PRO A 181 17.00 -19.19 -13.89
CA PRO A 181 17.88 -18.74 -14.99
C PRO A 181 17.18 -17.73 -15.90
N LYS A 182 17.96 -16.93 -16.64
CA LYS A 182 17.39 -15.95 -17.59
C LYS A 182 16.61 -16.67 -18.70
N LYS A 183 15.40 -16.18 -18.94
CA LYS A 183 14.52 -16.64 -20.02
C LYS A 183 14.05 -15.43 -20.83
N GLU A 184 13.55 -15.70 -22.04
CA GLU A 184 13.07 -14.68 -22.95
C GLU A 184 11.55 -14.80 -23.18
N LEU A 185 10.90 -13.69 -23.44
CA LEU A 185 9.50 -13.65 -23.89
C LEU A 185 9.47 -13.48 -25.40
N HIS A 186 8.83 -14.41 -26.10
CA HIS A 186 8.54 -14.22 -27.53
C HIS A 186 7.62 -13.01 -27.72
N PRO A 187 7.80 -12.17 -28.76
CA PRO A 187 6.95 -11.01 -29.02
C PRO A 187 5.44 -11.34 -29.03
N ASP A 188 5.06 -12.45 -29.65
CA ASP A 188 3.67 -12.88 -29.69
C ASP A 188 3.12 -13.28 -28.31
N ALA A 189 3.98 -13.76 -27.40
CA ALA A 189 3.58 -14.02 -26.01
C ALA A 189 3.22 -12.72 -25.28
N ILE A 190 3.92 -11.63 -25.55
CA ILE A 190 3.59 -10.30 -25.02
C ILE A 190 2.22 -9.85 -25.50
N VAL A 191 1.92 -9.99 -26.79
CA VAL A 191 0.59 -9.66 -27.34
C VAL A 191 -0.52 -10.50 -26.69
N ALA A 192 -0.24 -11.78 -26.42
CA ALA A 192 -1.18 -12.65 -25.73
C ALA A 192 -1.41 -12.19 -24.27
N LEU A 193 -0.36 -11.80 -23.54
CA LEU A 193 -0.46 -11.26 -22.20
C LEU A 193 -1.31 -9.99 -22.11
N GLN A 194 -1.22 -9.11 -23.12
CA GLN A 194 -2.01 -7.88 -23.18
C GLN A 194 -3.52 -8.14 -23.38
N LYS A 195 -3.90 -9.32 -23.89
CA LYS A 195 -5.29 -9.70 -24.13
C LYS A 195 -5.98 -10.37 -22.93
N ILE A 196 -5.19 -10.81 -21.95
CA ILE A 196 -5.72 -11.44 -20.73
C ILE A 196 -6.42 -10.39 -19.88
N ASP A 197 -7.47 -10.81 -19.18
CA ASP A 197 -8.15 -9.99 -18.19
C ASP A 197 -7.49 -10.15 -16.82
N TRP A 198 -6.82 -9.07 -16.38
CA TRP A 198 -6.02 -9.04 -15.16
C TRP A 198 -6.84 -8.52 -13.98
N THR A 199 -7.78 -9.31 -13.46
CA THR A 199 -8.62 -8.94 -12.30
C THR A 199 -7.82 -8.73 -11.02
N GLY A 200 -6.70 -9.45 -10.85
CA GLY A 200 -5.74 -9.29 -9.75
C GLY A 200 -4.60 -8.30 -10.05
N ASN A 201 -4.70 -7.57 -11.17
CA ASN A 201 -3.81 -6.48 -11.56
C ASN A 201 -2.32 -6.90 -11.62
N ILE A 202 -1.40 -6.03 -11.21
CA ILE A 202 0.04 -6.27 -11.28
C ILE A 202 0.44 -7.49 -10.45
N ARG A 203 -0.19 -7.72 -9.30
CA ARG A 203 0.09 -8.90 -8.46
C ARG A 203 -0.19 -10.20 -9.21
N GLN A 204 -1.30 -10.27 -9.92
CA GLN A 204 -1.65 -11.43 -10.74
C GLN A 204 -0.68 -11.60 -11.92
N LEU A 205 -0.34 -10.51 -12.62
CA LEU A 205 0.63 -10.54 -13.71
C LEU A 205 1.99 -11.05 -13.22
N ARG A 206 2.51 -10.54 -12.11
CA ARG A 206 3.77 -10.98 -11.53
C ARG A 206 3.77 -12.49 -11.25
N ASN A 207 2.74 -12.98 -10.57
CA ASN A 207 2.60 -14.40 -10.25
C ASN A 207 2.52 -15.25 -11.52
N PHE A 208 1.86 -14.73 -12.56
CA PHE A 208 1.75 -15.43 -13.83
C PHE A 208 3.08 -15.47 -14.59
N ILE A 209 3.86 -14.40 -14.60
CA ILE A 209 5.21 -14.38 -15.18
C ILE A 209 6.12 -15.38 -14.45
N GLU A 210 6.05 -15.44 -13.12
CA GLU A 210 6.80 -16.45 -12.34
C GLU A 210 6.37 -17.89 -12.71
N ARG A 211 5.06 -18.13 -12.86
CA ARG A 211 4.54 -19.43 -13.33
C ARG A 211 5.06 -19.79 -14.72
N LEU A 212 5.03 -18.85 -15.66
CA LEU A 212 5.58 -19.05 -17.01
C LEU A 212 7.09 -19.31 -17.00
N HIS A 213 7.82 -18.63 -16.11
CA HIS A 213 9.23 -18.88 -15.93
C HIS A 213 9.50 -20.30 -15.42
N ILE A 214 8.70 -20.83 -14.51
CA ILE A 214 8.86 -22.19 -13.96
C ILE A 214 8.49 -23.26 -15.00
N LEU A 215 7.34 -23.10 -15.64
CA LEU A 215 6.71 -24.16 -16.45
C LEU A 215 6.99 -24.04 -17.95
N GLY A 216 7.36 -22.88 -18.44
CA GLY A 216 7.66 -22.65 -19.87
C GLY A 216 9.08 -23.03 -20.26
N GLY A 217 9.35 -23.07 -21.57
CA GLY A 217 10.66 -23.30 -22.14
C GLY A 217 11.67 -22.15 -21.89
N HIS A 218 12.86 -22.25 -22.47
CA HIS A 218 13.85 -21.17 -22.43
C HIS A 218 13.32 -19.88 -23.05
N GLN A 219 12.58 -19.99 -24.15
CA GLN A 219 11.81 -18.93 -24.75
C GLN A 219 10.32 -19.17 -24.48
N ILE A 220 9.71 -18.29 -23.71
CA ILE A 220 8.28 -18.35 -23.36
C ILE A 220 7.45 -17.97 -24.57
N SER A 221 6.61 -18.89 -25.02
CA SER A 221 5.80 -18.78 -26.26
C SER A 221 4.33 -18.41 -25.98
N VAL A 222 3.59 -18.08 -27.03
CA VAL A 222 2.12 -17.95 -26.98
C VAL A 222 1.45 -19.21 -26.45
N LYS A 223 1.96 -20.39 -26.81
CA LYS A 223 1.43 -21.66 -26.34
C LYS A 223 1.55 -21.80 -24.82
N ASP A 224 2.68 -21.37 -24.25
CA ASP A 224 2.86 -21.36 -22.79
C ASP A 224 1.86 -20.42 -22.14
N VAL A 225 1.70 -19.21 -22.68
CA VAL A 225 0.72 -18.24 -22.17
C VAL A 225 -0.68 -18.83 -22.21
N SER A 226 -1.13 -19.40 -23.33
CA SER A 226 -2.47 -19.97 -23.45
C SER A 226 -2.71 -21.22 -22.59
N THR A 227 -1.67 -22.03 -22.40
CA THR A 227 -1.74 -23.25 -21.58
C THR A 227 -1.93 -22.93 -20.10
N TYR A 228 -1.24 -21.91 -19.61
CA TYR A 228 -1.18 -21.57 -18.18
C TYR A 228 -1.97 -20.32 -17.79
N ALA A 229 -2.68 -19.71 -18.75
CA ALA A 229 -3.50 -18.51 -18.49
C ALA A 229 -4.47 -18.71 -17.31
N PRO A 230 -4.69 -17.68 -16.51
CA PRO A 230 -5.73 -17.72 -15.48
C PRO A 230 -7.10 -17.95 -16.15
N LYS A 231 -7.89 -18.81 -15.55
CA LYS A 231 -9.27 -19.11 -15.99
C LYS A 231 -10.21 -18.03 -15.46
#